data_18aabac5da7406b9c53aee3fc066553b
#
_entry.id   18aabac5da7406b9c53aee3fc066553b
#
_cell.length_a   1.000
_cell.length_b   1.000
_cell.length_c   1.000
_cell.angle_alpha   90.00
_cell.angle_beta   90.00
_cell.angle_gamma   90.00
#
_symmetry.space_group_name_H-M   'P 1'
#
loop_
_entity.id
_entity.type
_entity.pdbx_description
1 polymer ?
#
loop_
_entity_poly.entity_id
_entity_poly.type
_entity_poly.pdbx_seq_one_letter_code
_entity_poly.pdbx_strand_id
1 'polypeptide(L)'
;MRLNKKIISFLLTFLSIVQLFAQPETDTVRTIKIDVLVGLQYDLVRFSVKPGEKLKLIFSNSDDMSHNLLITKPGARLEVVNQAINLGQNGPEMDYIPKSSSILWAIPVVNPNQSRTLSFTAPKQAGIYPYVCTLPGHGMIMFGAMYVSNDGQMPQLKDDLHIPPNRRTDDKLSQSKHQPNKGHHDVKINPLHPYTPVSPYFYRVFIEGSSPAAIAVSLSADLSYCWDAGTCKLRFAWKGGFLDNSELWKGKGDASAKVVGNVFFRDKTQFPLTINADNLNPIIDYKGYKLINRYPEFHYTVNGIDVYELIVPNIDGSGLIRTFRIPNAKTSVWFNTDPFDGVSYSSSVGFWEGNRLKLNPMEAKKFSMTMRLKEGGLL
;
A
#
# COMPACT_ATOMS: atom_id res chain seq x y z
N MET A 1 22.19 26.14 84.97
CA MET A 1 22.57 25.37 83.76
C MET A 1 22.20 26.19 82.52
N ARG A 2 23.16 26.87 81.88
CA ARG A 2 22.91 27.76 80.71
C ARG A 2 23.04 26.91 79.45
N LEU A 3 21.90 26.65 78.77
CA LEU A 3 21.88 25.97 77.53
C LEU A 3 22.31 26.92 76.40
N ASN A 4 23.27 26.48 75.64
CA ASN A 4 23.98 27.26 74.63
C ASN A 4 23.06 27.67 73.46
N LYS A 5 22.79 28.98 73.36
CA LYS A 5 21.96 29.56 72.26
C LYS A 5 22.44 29.29 70.83
N LYS A 6 23.62 28.76 70.64
CA LYS A 6 24.20 28.43 69.30
C LYS A 6 23.72 27.10 68.71
N ILE A 7 23.18 26.19 69.54
CA ILE A 7 22.68 24.88 69.04
C ILE A 7 21.24 24.99 68.47
N ILE A 8 20.44 25.94 68.96
CA ILE A 8 19.07 26.13 68.47
C ILE A 8 19.02 26.83 67.10
N SER A 9 20.06 27.66 66.77
CA SER A 9 20.13 28.33 65.46
C SER A 9 20.53 27.39 64.32
N PHE A 10 21.20 26.25 64.58
CA PHE A 10 21.64 25.29 63.57
C PHE A 10 20.57 24.25 63.24
N LEU A 11 19.61 24.01 64.15
CA LEU A 11 18.50 23.09 63.91
C LEU A 11 17.36 23.76 63.12
N LEU A 12 17.24 25.10 63.18
CA LEU A 12 16.21 25.83 62.42
C LEU A 12 16.58 26.12 60.96
N THR A 13 17.88 26.05 60.61
CA THR A 13 18.35 26.23 59.23
C THR A 13 18.35 24.94 58.43
N PHE A 14 18.18 23.76 59.05
CA PHE A 14 18.13 22.49 58.33
C PHE A 14 16.70 22.01 58.01
N LEU A 15 15.68 22.69 58.54
CA LEU A 15 14.26 22.35 58.27
C LEU A 15 13.64 23.13 57.12
N SER A 16 14.42 24.02 56.47
CA SER A 16 13.92 24.89 55.38
C SER A 16 14.37 24.44 53.98
N ILE A 17 15.02 23.28 53.83
CA ILE A 17 15.55 22.81 52.51
C ILE A 17 14.83 21.59 51.97
N VAL A 18 13.68 21.19 52.49
CA VAL A 18 12.89 20.07 51.90
C VAL A 18 11.49 20.54 51.53
N GLN A 19 11.36 21.70 50.91
CA GLN A 19 10.25 21.99 50.02
C GLN A 19 10.78 22.10 48.59
N LEU A 20 11.35 21.03 48.09
CA LEU A 20 11.65 20.89 46.66
C LEU A 20 10.36 20.48 45.96
N PHE A 21 9.63 21.47 45.49
CA PHE A 21 8.91 21.54 44.21
C PHE A 21 8.59 20.19 43.59
N ALA A 22 7.54 19.51 44.05
CA ALA A 22 6.65 18.82 43.16
C ALA A 22 5.81 19.91 42.45
N GLN A 23 6.32 20.50 41.37
CA GLN A 23 5.46 21.20 40.45
C GLN A 23 4.40 20.18 39.98
N PRO A 24 3.11 20.50 40.06
CA PRO A 24 2.13 19.67 39.44
C PRO A 24 2.54 19.58 37.96
N GLU A 25 2.80 18.38 37.47
CA GLU A 25 2.90 18.10 36.05
C GLU A 25 1.60 18.63 35.46
N THR A 26 1.66 19.83 34.84
CA THR A 26 0.52 20.37 34.14
C THR A 26 0.21 19.36 33.06
N ASP A 27 -0.91 18.69 33.18
CA ASP A 27 -1.42 17.65 32.30
C ASP A 27 -1.81 18.29 30.95
N THR A 28 -0.80 18.88 30.28
CA THR A 28 -0.96 19.68 29.07
C THR A 28 -1.14 18.74 27.88
N VAL A 29 -2.33 18.76 27.30
CA VAL A 29 -2.63 18.05 26.06
C VAL A 29 -2.06 18.82 24.89
N ARG A 30 -1.06 18.27 24.20
CA ARG A 30 -0.51 18.89 22.99
C ARG A 30 -1.39 18.62 21.79
N THR A 31 -1.70 19.67 21.03
CA THR A 31 -2.48 19.56 19.81
C THR A 31 -1.55 19.42 18.60
N ILE A 32 -1.79 18.37 17.80
CA ILE A 32 -1.19 18.13 16.49
C ILE A 32 -2.29 18.36 15.44
N LYS A 33 -1.98 19.11 14.40
CA LYS A 33 -2.88 19.31 13.27
C LYS A 33 -2.26 18.65 12.05
N ILE A 34 -3.06 17.86 11.34
CA ILE A 34 -2.71 17.25 10.05
C ILE A 34 -3.83 17.58 9.09
N ASP A 35 -3.50 18.23 7.99
CA ASP A 35 -4.42 18.50 6.90
C ASP A 35 -4.07 17.65 5.67
N VAL A 36 -5.09 17.34 4.88
CA VAL A 36 -4.92 16.69 3.59
C VAL A 36 -4.77 17.76 2.52
N LEU A 37 -3.71 17.62 1.75
CA LEU A 37 -3.44 18.48 0.60
C LEU A 37 -3.77 17.73 -0.70
N VAL A 38 -4.12 18.48 -1.73
CA VAL A 38 -4.32 17.95 -3.07
C VAL A 38 -3.12 17.11 -3.51
N GLY A 39 -3.39 15.94 -4.11
CA GLY A 39 -2.35 15.03 -4.59
C GLY A 39 -1.97 13.94 -3.59
N LEU A 40 -2.90 13.48 -2.77
CA LEU A 40 -2.74 12.33 -1.84
C LEU A 40 -1.61 12.55 -0.84
N GLN A 41 -1.60 13.67 -0.15
CA GLN A 41 -0.55 14.02 0.81
C GLN A 41 -1.13 14.57 2.11
N TYR A 42 -0.40 14.29 3.20
CA TYR A 42 -0.54 15.05 4.43
C TYR A 42 0.37 16.28 4.39
N ASP A 43 -0.09 17.42 4.90
CA ASP A 43 0.73 18.63 5.07
C ASP A 43 1.88 18.37 6.05
N LEU A 44 1.59 17.73 7.17
CA LEU A 44 2.55 17.31 8.17
C LEU A 44 2.87 15.82 7.97
N VAL A 45 4.06 15.49 7.48
CA VAL A 45 4.48 14.10 7.22
C VAL A 45 5.33 13.49 8.34
N ARG A 46 5.81 14.31 9.30
CA ARG A 46 6.54 13.83 10.47
C ARG A 46 6.44 14.80 11.64
N PHE A 47 6.40 14.25 12.83
CA PHE A 47 6.47 15.00 14.09
C PHE A 47 7.01 14.12 15.19
N SER A 48 7.61 14.75 16.23
CA SER A 48 8.10 14.05 17.41
C SER A 48 7.21 14.31 18.62
N VAL A 49 7.10 13.32 19.48
CA VAL A 49 6.37 13.37 20.75
C VAL A 49 7.17 12.64 21.84
N LYS A 50 6.92 12.97 23.11
CA LYS A 50 7.52 12.25 24.24
C LYS A 50 6.76 10.96 24.54
N PRO A 51 7.45 9.92 25.07
CA PRO A 51 6.77 8.73 25.58
C PRO A 51 5.71 9.08 26.63
N GLY A 52 4.48 8.60 26.44
CA GLY A 52 3.36 8.88 27.34
C GLY A 52 2.75 10.27 27.23
N GLU A 53 3.15 11.09 26.26
CA GLU A 53 2.57 12.43 26.04
C GLU A 53 1.10 12.34 25.66
N LYS A 54 0.25 13.17 26.27
CA LYS A 54 -1.17 13.26 25.91
C LYS A 54 -1.36 14.15 24.69
N LEU A 55 -2.01 13.62 23.67
CA LEU A 55 -2.14 14.24 22.36
C LEU A 55 -3.61 14.40 21.96
N LYS A 56 -3.87 15.50 21.29
CA LYS A 56 -5.10 15.77 20.53
C LYS A 56 -4.73 15.97 19.07
N LEU A 57 -5.01 14.98 18.22
CA LEU A 57 -4.79 15.07 16.79
C LEU A 57 -6.06 15.56 16.11
N ILE A 58 -5.97 16.69 15.41
CA ILE A 58 -7.03 17.24 14.57
C ILE A 58 -6.65 16.90 13.13
N PHE A 59 -7.47 16.09 12.50
CA PHE A 59 -7.33 15.68 11.11
C PHE A 59 -8.37 16.40 10.27
N SER A 60 -7.93 17.26 9.38
CA SER A 60 -8.75 18.03 8.45
C SER A 60 -8.56 17.54 7.04
N ASN A 61 -9.61 17.62 6.23
CA ASN A 61 -9.56 17.22 4.83
C ASN A 61 -9.89 18.42 3.95
N SER A 62 -8.85 19.07 3.42
CA SER A 62 -8.95 20.19 2.46
C SER A 62 -8.88 19.71 0.99
N ASP A 63 -8.79 18.39 0.76
CA ASP A 63 -8.83 17.78 -0.57
C ASP A 63 -10.28 17.55 -1.04
N ASP A 64 -10.47 17.29 -2.32
CA ASP A 64 -11.77 16.98 -2.94
C ASP A 64 -12.16 15.48 -2.84
N MET A 65 -11.26 14.62 -2.35
CA MET A 65 -11.50 13.21 -2.08
C MET A 65 -11.63 12.92 -0.58
N SER A 66 -12.22 11.77 -0.25
CA SER A 66 -12.29 11.30 1.12
C SER A 66 -10.98 10.66 1.56
N HIS A 67 -10.62 10.81 2.85
CA HIS A 67 -9.41 10.26 3.45
C HIS A 67 -9.65 9.77 4.87
N ASN A 68 -8.85 8.81 5.31
CA ASN A 68 -8.76 8.41 6.72
C ASN A 68 -7.31 8.54 7.21
N LEU A 69 -7.08 8.31 8.51
CA LEU A 69 -5.75 8.29 9.09
C LEU A 69 -5.66 7.19 10.15
N LEU A 70 -4.78 6.24 9.93
CA LEU A 70 -4.49 5.16 10.88
C LEU A 70 -3.05 5.29 11.39
N ILE A 71 -2.87 5.20 12.71
CA ILE A 71 -1.53 5.12 13.32
C ILE A 71 -1.25 3.65 13.64
N THR A 72 -0.11 3.15 13.16
CA THR A 72 0.23 1.74 13.24
C THR A 72 1.43 1.48 14.16
N LYS A 73 1.61 0.24 14.56
CA LYS A 73 2.84 -0.21 15.21
C LYS A 73 4.05 0.00 14.31
N PRO A 74 5.26 0.10 14.88
CA PRO A 74 6.49 0.18 14.10
C PRO A 74 6.59 -0.92 13.06
N GLY A 75 6.91 -0.53 11.80
CA GLY A 75 7.07 -1.44 10.67
C GLY A 75 5.78 -1.98 10.04
N ALA A 76 4.60 -1.79 10.65
CA ALA A 76 3.35 -2.43 10.23
C ALA A 76 2.57 -1.68 9.13
N ARG A 77 3.05 -0.53 8.64
CA ARG A 77 2.31 0.29 7.67
C ARG A 77 1.83 -0.48 6.45
N LEU A 78 2.74 -1.16 5.77
CA LEU A 78 2.39 -1.88 4.53
C LEU A 78 1.51 -3.10 4.77
N GLU A 79 1.67 -3.76 5.90
CA GLU A 79 0.78 -4.85 6.32
C GLU A 79 -0.66 -4.33 6.45
N VAL A 80 -0.86 -3.21 7.17
CA VAL A 80 -2.18 -2.62 7.38
C VAL A 80 -2.79 -2.12 6.08
N VAL A 81 -2.00 -1.48 5.20
CA VAL A 81 -2.45 -1.07 3.86
C VAL A 81 -2.94 -2.27 3.04
N ASN A 82 -2.20 -3.36 3.05
CA ASN A 82 -2.58 -4.57 2.32
C ASN A 82 -3.83 -5.23 2.91
N GLN A 83 -3.97 -5.25 4.24
CA GLN A 83 -5.19 -5.73 4.89
C GLN A 83 -6.41 -4.86 4.52
N ALA A 84 -6.25 -3.53 4.44
CA ALA A 84 -7.31 -2.63 4.02
C ALA A 84 -7.71 -2.85 2.55
N ILE A 85 -6.74 -3.06 1.66
CA ILE A 85 -7.02 -3.43 0.26
C ILE A 85 -7.82 -4.73 0.18
N ASN A 86 -7.51 -5.71 1.03
CA ASN A 86 -8.20 -7.00 1.07
C ASN A 86 -9.62 -6.95 1.61
N LEU A 87 -10.07 -5.84 2.18
CA LEU A 87 -11.49 -5.66 2.57
C LEU A 87 -12.42 -5.69 1.34
N GLY A 88 -11.91 -5.33 0.16
CA GLY A 88 -12.69 -5.36 -1.08
C GLY A 88 -13.99 -4.58 -0.97
N GLN A 89 -15.11 -5.25 -1.26
CA GLN A 89 -16.45 -4.63 -1.20
C GLN A 89 -16.88 -4.21 0.20
N ASN A 90 -16.31 -4.81 1.25
CA ASN A 90 -16.61 -4.42 2.65
C ASN A 90 -15.82 -3.18 3.10
N GLY A 91 -14.89 -2.70 2.28
CA GLY A 91 -14.04 -1.55 2.60
C GLY A 91 -14.82 -0.29 2.99
N PRO A 92 -15.80 0.16 2.19
CA PRO A 92 -16.58 1.36 2.50
C PRO A 92 -17.32 1.28 3.85
N GLU A 93 -17.95 0.16 4.15
CA GLU A 93 -18.68 -0.04 5.41
C GLU A 93 -17.77 -0.07 6.63
N MET A 94 -16.50 -0.39 6.43
CA MET A 94 -15.48 -0.44 7.47
C MET A 94 -14.58 0.81 7.50
N ASP A 95 -14.93 1.89 6.78
CA ASP A 95 -14.07 3.07 6.62
C ASP A 95 -12.64 2.71 6.16
N TYR A 96 -12.48 1.58 5.46
CA TYR A 96 -11.19 0.99 5.08
C TYR A 96 -10.24 0.73 6.26
N ILE A 97 -10.80 0.49 7.45
CA ILE A 97 -10.06 0.16 8.68
C ILE A 97 -10.13 -1.36 8.90
N PRO A 98 -9.07 -2.13 8.58
CA PRO A 98 -9.08 -3.57 8.77
C PRO A 98 -9.02 -3.93 10.26
N LYS A 99 -9.59 -5.08 10.61
CA LYS A 99 -9.45 -5.64 11.97
C LYS A 99 -8.02 -6.16 12.15
N SER A 100 -7.16 -5.36 12.77
CA SER A 100 -5.75 -5.68 12.95
C SER A 100 -5.23 -5.19 14.29
N SER A 101 -4.49 -6.05 14.99
CA SER A 101 -3.77 -5.67 16.21
C SER A 101 -2.57 -4.74 15.93
N SER A 102 -2.22 -4.54 14.67
CA SER A 102 -1.15 -3.63 14.22
C SER A 102 -1.61 -2.18 14.15
N ILE A 103 -2.92 -1.91 14.23
CA ILE A 103 -3.48 -0.55 14.28
C ILE A 103 -3.60 -0.15 15.76
N LEU A 104 -3.01 0.99 16.10
CA LEU A 104 -3.07 1.53 17.46
C LEU A 104 -4.24 2.50 17.62
N TRP A 105 -4.41 3.39 16.64
CA TRP A 105 -5.51 4.36 16.59
C TRP A 105 -5.92 4.60 15.15
N ALA A 106 -7.18 4.95 14.97
CA ALA A 106 -7.75 5.25 13.67
C ALA A 106 -8.71 6.45 13.74
N ILE A 107 -8.64 7.28 12.74
CA ILE A 107 -9.67 8.26 12.39
C ILE A 107 -10.39 7.68 11.17
N PRO A 108 -11.71 7.42 11.26
CA PRO A 108 -12.54 6.96 10.15
C PRO A 108 -12.52 7.93 8.98
N VAL A 109 -13.14 7.55 7.89
CA VAL A 109 -13.23 8.40 6.69
C VAL A 109 -13.73 9.80 7.02
N VAL A 110 -13.01 10.80 6.53
CA VAL A 110 -13.31 12.24 6.60
C VAL A 110 -13.54 12.73 5.18
N ASN A 111 -14.74 13.19 4.91
CA ASN A 111 -15.12 13.72 3.61
C ASN A 111 -14.51 15.11 3.36
N PRO A 112 -14.51 15.60 2.12
CA PRO A 112 -14.05 16.93 1.76
C PRO A 112 -14.62 18.04 2.68
N ASN A 113 -13.77 18.98 3.07
CA ASN A 113 -14.09 20.11 3.95
C ASN A 113 -14.59 19.72 5.35
N GLN A 114 -14.31 18.49 5.80
CA GLN A 114 -14.63 18.04 7.15
C GLN A 114 -13.35 17.85 7.98
N SER A 115 -13.53 17.74 9.29
CA SER A 115 -12.45 17.41 10.22
C SER A 115 -12.93 16.44 11.30
N ARG A 116 -12.00 15.66 11.84
CA ARG A 116 -12.22 14.79 13.00
C ARG A 116 -11.07 14.94 13.99
N THR A 117 -11.37 14.67 15.25
CA THR A 117 -10.41 14.77 16.33
C THR A 117 -10.22 13.40 16.98
N LEU A 118 -8.97 13.05 17.25
CA LEU A 118 -8.58 11.85 17.98
C LEU A 118 -7.73 12.28 19.19
N SER A 119 -8.15 11.88 20.39
CA SER A 119 -7.34 12.07 21.61
C SER A 119 -6.73 10.73 22.01
N PHE A 120 -5.43 10.73 22.27
CA PHE A 120 -4.71 9.51 22.66
C PHE A 120 -3.46 9.85 23.47
N THR A 121 -2.89 8.83 24.10
CA THR A 121 -1.61 8.92 24.79
C THR A 121 -0.55 8.24 23.96
N ALA A 122 0.54 8.95 23.64
CA ALA A 122 1.66 8.39 22.88
C ALA A 122 2.20 7.10 23.56
N PRO A 123 2.68 6.13 22.79
CA PRO A 123 3.28 4.93 23.37
C PRO A 123 4.39 5.26 24.35
N LYS A 124 4.51 4.46 25.41
CA LYS A 124 5.65 4.57 26.35
C LYS A 124 6.95 4.08 25.75
N GLN A 125 6.88 3.18 24.77
CA GLN A 125 8.05 2.66 24.07
C GLN A 125 8.48 3.65 22.99
N ALA A 126 9.74 4.08 23.05
CA ALA A 126 10.36 4.87 21.99
C ALA A 126 10.38 4.10 20.67
N GLY A 127 10.18 4.79 19.57
CA GLY A 127 10.10 4.17 18.24
C GLY A 127 9.45 5.05 17.19
N ILE A 128 9.34 4.49 15.99
CA ILE A 128 8.77 5.16 14.83
C ILE A 128 7.40 4.53 14.54
N TYR A 129 6.36 5.30 14.70
CA TYR A 129 4.95 4.91 14.55
C TYR A 129 4.39 5.52 13.27
N PRO A 130 4.30 4.75 12.18
CA PRO A 130 3.76 5.27 10.94
C PRO A 130 2.29 5.63 11.05
N TYR A 131 1.87 6.68 10.33
CA TYR A 131 0.47 6.94 10.05
C TYR A 131 0.22 6.96 8.55
N VAL A 132 -0.99 6.54 8.13
CA VAL A 132 -1.28 6.22 6.74
C VAL A 132 -2.76 6.36 6.42
N CYS A 133 -3.08 6.80 5.21
CA CYS A 133 -4.41 6.65 4.64
C CYS A 133 -4.56 5.25 4.05
N THR A 134 -5.66 4.56 4.35
CA THR A 134 -5.90 3.18 3.90
C THR A 134 -6.99 3.06 2.84
N LEU A 135 -7.50 4.17 2.31
CA LEU A 135 -8.37 4.12 1.15
C LEU A 135 -7.63 3.47 -0.04
N PRO A 136 -8.33 2.80 -0.96
CA PRO A 136 -7.71 2.08 -2.07
C PRO A 136 -6.73 2.95 -2.86
N GLY A 137 -5.50 2.50 -3.01
CA GLY A 137 -4.43 3.21 -3.70
C GLY A 137 -3.68 4.27 -2.88
N HIS A 138 -4.29 4.86 -1.85
CA HIS A 138 -3.69 5.98 -1.11
C HIS A 138 -2.50 5.55 -0.24
N GLY A 139 -2.60 4.43 0.46
CA GLY A 139 -1.65 4.02 1.50
C GLY A 139 -0.22 3.75 1.03
N MET A 140 0.00 3.67 -0.27
CA MET A 140 1.33 3.51 -0.84
C MET A 140 2.12 4.83 -0.85
N ILE A 141 1.42 5.96 -0.96
CA ILE A 141 2.01 7.29 -1.14
C ILE A 141 1.62 8.27 -0.04
N MET A 142 0.44 8.12 0.56
CA MET A 142 -0.10 9.01 1.58
C MET A 142 0.19 8.47 2.98
N PHE A 143 1.35 8.79 3.51
CA PHE A 143 1.81 8.33 4.82
C PHE A 143 2.76 9.33 5.48
N GLY A 144 3.00 9.11 6.76
CA GLY A 144 3.96 9.87 7.56
C GLY A 144 4.40 9.09 8.79
N ALA A 145 5.13 9.74 9.70
CA ALA A 145 5.67 9.10 10.89
C ALA A 145 5.58 9.99 12.14
N MET A 146 5.10 9.40 13.23
CA MET A 146 5.20 9.92 14.57
C MET A 146 6.43 9.30 15.24
N TYR A 147 7.38 10.14 15.65
CA TYR A 147 8.59 9.75 16.36
C TYR A 147 8.37 9.87 17.86
N VAL A 148 8.39 8.77 18.57
CA VAL A 148 8.30 8.75 20.03
C VAL A 148 9.72 8.69 20.58
N SER A 149 10.21 9.81 21.16
CA SER A 149 11.56 9.90 21.73
C SER A 149 11.60 10.90 22.88
N ASN A 150 12.55 10.70 23.84
CA ASN A 150 12.71 11.60 24.97
C ASN A 150 13.36 12.95 24.58
N ASP A 151 14.19 12.94 23.56
CA ASP A 151 14.98 14.08 23.08
C ASP A 151 14.35 14.82 21.89
N GLY A 152 13.23 14.30 21.35
CA GLY A 152 12.55 14.87 20.19
C GLY A 152 13.31 14.72 18.87
N GLN A 153 14.41 13.95 18.85
CA GLN A 153 15.21 13.79 17.64
C GLN A 153 14.47 12.99 16.57
N MET A 154 14.67 13.40 15.33
CA MET A 154 14.21 12.73 14.12
C MET A 154 15.41 12.62 13.16
N PRO A 155 15.43 11.64 12.24
CA PRO A 155 16.45 11.56 11.20
C PRO A 155 16.58 12.87 10.40
N GLN A 156 17.72 13.10 9.77
CA GLN A 156 17.81 14.20 8.81
C GLN A 156 16.75 14.02 7.73
N LEU A 157 16.13 15.12 7.31
CA LEU A 157 14.96 15.05 6.41
C LEU A 157 15.24 14.25 5.13
N LYS A 158 16.40 14.47 4.51
CA LYS A 158 16.85 13.79 3.29
C LYS A 158 17.01 12.27 3.45
N ASP A 159 17.31 11.82 4.67
CA ASP A 159 17.64 10.43 4.98
C ASP A 159 16.46 9.70 5.68
N ASP A 160 15.32 10.40 5.84
CA ASP A 160 14.16 9.86 6.54
C ASP A 160 13.35 8.91 5.65
N LEU A 161 13.56 7.60 5.82
CA LEU A 161 12.88 6.55 5.04
C LEU A 161 11.42 6.31 5.47
N HIS A 162 10.94 6.97 6.54
CA HIS A 162 9.60 6.78 7.09
C HIS A 162 8.58 7.81 6.59
N ILE A 163 9.01 8.72 5.72
CA ILE A 163 8.15 9.69 5.03
C ILE A 163 8.25 9.52 3.51
N PRO A 164 7.27 10.03 2.75
CA PRO A 164 7.30 9.95 1.30
C PRO A 164 8.59 10.54 0.70
N PRO A 165 9.18 9.89 -0.33
CA PRO A 165 10.47 10.32 -0.90
C PRO A 165 10.52 11.78 -1.35
N ASN A 166 9.44 12.29 -1.94
CA ASN A 166 9.31 13.68 -2.40
C ASN A 166 9.24 14.71 -1.26
N ARG A 167 9.03 14.26 -0.01
CA ARG A 167 8.99 15.10 1.19
C ARG A 167 10.33 15.11 1.95
N ARG A 168 11.37 14.54 1.36
CA ARG A 168 12.73 14.45 1.93
C ARG A 168 13.66 15.60 1.52
N THR A 169 13.18 16.53 0.72
CA THR A 169 13.94 17.71 0.29
C THR A 169 13.48 18.95 1.05
N ASP A 170 14.43 19.83 1.38
CA ASP A 170 14.17 21.10 2.09
C ASP A 170 13.52 22.17 1.21
N ASP A 171 13.12 21.85 -0.01
CA ASP A 171 12.50 22.79 -0.93
C ASP A 171 11.19 23.33 -0.33
N LYS A 172 11.27 24.59 0.13
CA LYS A 172 10.13 25.40 0.59
C LYS A 172 9.01 25.57 -0.46
N LEU A 173 9.17 24.98 -1.64
CA LEU A 173 8.23 24.97 -2.77
C LEU A 173 7.03 24.03 -2.56
N SER A 174 7.05 23.15 -1.56
CA SER A 174 5.89 22.27 -1.26
C SER A 174 4.78 22.96 -0.46
N GLN A 175 4.93 24.24 -0.11
CA GLN A 175 3.83 25.06 0.42
C GLN A 175 3.24 25.90 -0.71
N SER A 176 2.59 25.29 -1.66
CA SER A 176 1.73 26.05 -2.58
C SER A 176 0.54 26.59 -1.80
N LYS A 177 0.60 27.88 -1.50
CA LYS A 177 -0.55 28.64 -1.00
C LYS A 177 -1.72 28.40 -1.95
N HIS A 178 -2.81 27.87 -1.43
CA HIS A 178 -4.09 27.84 -2.13
C HIS A 178 -4.43 29.23 -2.66
N GLN A 179 -4.37 29.40 -3.96
CA GLN A 179 -5.17 30.41 -4.64
C GLN A 179 -6.32 29.68 -5.32
N PRO A 180 -7.58 30.12 -5.12
CA PRO A 180 -8.72 29.53 -5.83
C PRO A 180 -8.57 29.85 -7.31
N ASN A 181 -8.23 28.84 -8.11
CA ASN A 181 -8.09 29.01 -9.55
C ASN A 181 -9.46 29.06 -10.21
N LYS A 182 -9.85 30.26 -10.64
CA LYS A 182 -10.87 30.47 -11.65
C LYS A 182 -10.19 30.32 -13.02
N GLY A 183 -10.61 29.33 -13.80
CA GLY A 183 -10.31 29.31 -15.22
C GLY A 183 -9.71 27.98 -15.70
N HIS A 184 -10.45 27.31 -16.56
CA HIS A 184 -9.93 26.26 -17.44
C HIS A 184 -8.85 26.87 -18.34
N HIS A 185 -7.60 26.57 -18.08
CA HIS A 185 -6.51 26.76 -19.04
C HIS A 185 -5.76 25.45 -19.16
N ASP A 186 -5.45 25.07 -20.40
CA ASP A 186 -4.64 23.91 -20.77
C ASP A 186 -3.37 23.84 -19.93
N VAL A 187 -3.42 23.09 -18.85
CA VAL A 187 -2.25 22.76 -18.05
C VAL A 187 -1.46 21.76 -18.86
N LYS A 188 -0.29 22.15 -19.37
CA LYS A 188 0.73 21.21 -19.82
C LYS A 188 0.94 20.21 -18.69
N ILE A 189 0.45 19.01 -18.88
CA ILE A 189 0.60 17.91 -17.93
C ILE A 189 2.09 17.70 -17.76
N ASN A 190 2.62 18.05 -16.58
CA ASN A 190 3.97 17.65 -16.23
C ASN A 190 3.95 16.13 -16.06
N PRO A 191 4.59 15.34 -16.94
CA PRO A 191 4.40 13.90 -16.99
C PRO A 191 4.95 13.13 -15.78
N LEU A 192 5.63 13.83 -14.87
CA LEU A 192 6.15 13.24 -13.64
C LEU A 192 5.39 13.81 -12.44
N HIS A 193 4.37 13.07 -12.01
CA HIS A 193 3.78 13.29 -10.70
C HIS A 193 4.91 13.15 -9.65
N PRO A 194 5.05 14.06 -8.67
CA PRO A 194 6.12 14.01 -7.67
C PRO A 194 6.13 12.72 -6.84
N TYR A 195 5.11 11.90 -6.97
CA TYR A 195 4.97 10.57 -6.39
C TYR A 195 5.11 9.47 -7.43
N THR A 196 6.25 9.34 -8.06
CA THR A 196 6.53 8.14 -8.83
C THR A 196 6.89 7.03 -7.85
N PRO A 197 5.96 6.09 -7.53
CA PRO A 197 6.31 5.01 -6.62
C PRO A 197 7.41 4.17 -7.25
N VAL A 198 8.35 3.71 -6.43
CA VAL A 198 9.42 2.82 -6.89
C VAL A 198 8.83 1.43 -7.09
N SER A 199 8.86 0.94 -8.34
CA SER A 199 8.43 -0.42 -8.69
C SER A 199 9.23 -1.50 -7.91
N PRO A 200 8.61 -2.63 -7.54
CA PRO A 200 7.21 -2.96 -7.77
C PRO A 200 6.28 -2.28 -6.78
N TYR A 201 5.14 -1.81 -7.27
CA TYR A 201 4.01 -1.36 -6.46
C TYR A 201 2.69 -1.81 -7.11
N PHE A 202 1.62 -1.89 -6.34
CA PHE A 202 0.32 -2.34 -6.83
C PHE A 202 -0.81 -1.81 -5.95
N TYR A 203 -2.00 -1.77 -6.53
CA TYR A 203 -3.23 -1.42 -5.82
C TYR A 203 -4.46 -2.02 -6.52
N ARG A 204 -5.57 -2.12 -5.78
CA ARG A 204 -6.86 -2.51 -6.36
C ARG A 204 -7.46 -1.33 -7.10
N VAL A 205 -7.93 -1.60 -8.31
CA VAL A 205 -8.57 -0.60 -9.15
C VAL A 205 -9.38 -1.29 -10.23
N PHE A 206 -10.59 -0.79 -10.50
CA PHE A 206 -11.35 -1.23 -11.66
C PHE A 206 -10.66 -0.70 -12.93
N ILE A 207 -10.21 -1.61 -13.78
CA ILE A 207 -9.56 -1.28 -15.05
C ILE A 207 -10.48 -1.75 -16.18
N GLU A 208 -10.60 -0.97 -17.23
CA GLU A 208 -11.37 -1.34 -18.42
C GLU A 208 -10.93 -2.73 -18.94
N GLY A 209 -11.91 -3.63 -19.12
CA GLY A 209 -11.67 -5.02 -19.53
C GLY A 209 -11.32 -6.00 -18.41
N SER A 210 -11.42 -5.59 -17.14
CA SER A 210 -11.29 -6.46 -15.97
C SER A 210 -12.57 -6.49 -15.14
N SER A 211 -12.57 -7.22 -14.01
CA SER A 211 -13.61 -7.10 -12.99
C SER A 211 -13.30 -5.96 -12.01
N PRO A 212 -14.27 -5.51 -11.20
CA PRO A 212 -14.04 -4.55 -10.12
C PRO A 212 -13.03 -5.02 -9.06
N ALA A 213 -12.71 -6.33 -9.04
CA ALA A 213 -11.74 -6.92 -8.13
C ALA A 213 -10.30 -6.94 -8.70
N ALA A 214 -10.03 -6.22 -9.77
CA ALA A 214 -8.72 -6.19 -10.41
C ALA A 214 -7.63 -5.58 -9.51
N ILE A 215 -6.42 -6.08 -9.68
CA ILE A 215 -5.20 -5.62 -9.03
C ILE A 215 -4.22 -5.21 -10.13
N ALA A 216 -3.91 -3.93 -10.20
CA ALA A 216 -2.88 -3.40 -11.10
C ALA A 216 -1.52 -3.49 -10.42
N VAL A 217 -0.53 -4.01 -11.12
CA VAL A 217 0.84 -4.15 -10.63
C VAL A 217 1.80 -3.48 -11.59
N SER A 218 2.55 -2.51 -11.11
CA SER A 218 3.67 -1.88 -11.83
C SER A 218 4.96 -2.61 -11.48
N LEU A 219 5.70 -2.99 -12.50
CA LEU A 219 6.98 -3.68 -12.40
C LEU A 219 8.13 -2.76 -12.83
N SER A 220 9.36 -3.21 -12.66
CA SER A 220 10.52 -2.56 -13.30
C SER A 220 10.49 -2.68 -14.83
N ALA A 221 11.34 -1.92 -15.52
CA ALA A 221 11.46 -1.93 -16.97
C ALA A 221 10.16 -1.52 -17.72
N ASP A 222 9.39 -0.61 -17.14
CA ASP A 222 8.13 -0.09 -17.70
C ASP A 222 7.08 -1.18 -17.98
N LEU A 223 7.20 -2.33 -17.34
CA LEU A 223 6.22 -3.41 -17.45
C LEU A 223 5.17 -3.29 -16.36
N SER A 224 3.93 -3.63 -16.72
CA SER A 224 2.81 -3.66 -15.79
C SER A 224 1.83 -4.76 -16.16
N TYR A 225 1.01 -5.19 -15.19
CA TYR A 225 -0.03 -6.16 -15.47
C TYR A 225 -1.28 -5.94 -14.61
N CYS A 226 -2.40 -6.45 -15.11
CA CYS A 226 -3.66 -6.59 -14.39
C CYS A 226 -3.88 -8.04 -14.01
N TRP A 227 -3.88 -8.35 -12.72
CA TRP A 227 -4.33 -9.62 -12.18
C TRP A 227 -5.71 -9.45 -11.57
N ASP A 228 -6.66 -10.26 -11.99
CA ASP A 228 -8.06 -10.08 -11.65
C ASP A 228 -8.46 -11.09 -10.56
N ALA A 229 -8.66 -10.59 -9.33
CA ALA A 229 -9.06 -11.43 -8.19
C ALA A 229 -10.49 -11.98 -8.33
N GLY A 230 -11.34 -11.37 -9.14
CA GLY A 230 -12.69 -11.88 -9.44
C GLY A 230 -12.67 -13.11 -10.35
N THR A 231 -11.61 -13.27 -11.15
CA THR A 231 -11.44 -14.38 -12.09
C THR A 231 -10.17 -15.20 -11.81
N CYS A 232 -9.40 -14.86 -10.77
CA CYS A 232 -8.16 -15.50 -10.34
C CYS A 232 -7.17 -15.74 -11.49
N LYS A 233 -6.94 -14.74 -12.34
CA LYS A 233 -6.02 -14.86 -13.46
C LYS A 233 -5.41 -13.54 -13.92
N LEU A 234 -4.23 -13.63 -14.54
CA LEU A 234 -3.63 -12.54 -15.30
C LEU A 234 -4.52 -12.22 -16.52
N ARG A 235 -5.05 -10.99 -16.55
CA ARG A 235 -5.97 -10.55 -17.63
C ARG A 235 -5.24 -9.98 -18.82
N PHE A 236 -4.35 -9.04 -18.55
CA PHE A 236 -3.53 -8.39 -19.57
C PHE A 236 -2.25 -7.82 -18.95
N ALA A 237 -1.27 -7.60 -19.82
CA ALA A 237 -0.03 -6.93 -19.45
C ALA A 237 0.33 -5.89 -20.51
N TRP A 238 1.00 -4.82 -20.07
CA TRP A 238 1.36 -3.71 -20.95
C TRP A 238 2.75 -3.16 -20.63
N LYS A 239 3.29 -2.40 -21.57
CA LYS A 239 4.57 -1.70 -21.46
C LYS A 239 4.36 -0.20 -21.68
N GLY A 240 5.07 0.63 -20.90
CA GLY A 240 4.95 2.07 -20.90
C GLY A 240 4.37 2.61 -19.59
N GLY A 241 3.59 3.70 -19.65
CA GLY A 241 2.98 4.29 -18.47
C GLY A 241 2.08 3.32 -17.69
N PHE A 242 1.63 3.72 -16.50
CA PHE A 242 0.86 2.79 -15.65
C PHE A 242 -0.65 2.91 -15.91
N LEU A 243 -1.36 3.72 -15.14
CA LEU A 243 -2.79 3.90 -15.26
C LEU A 243 -3.19 5.37 -15.21
N ASP A 244 -4.16 5.76 -16.01
CA ASP A 244 -4.91 7.00 -15.86
C ASP A 244 -6.17 6.72 -15.01
N ASN A 245 -6.18 7.28 -13.80
CA ASN A 245 -7.26 7.17 -12.84
C ASN A 245 -8.17 8.41 -12.82
N SER A 246 -8.00 9.34 -13.73
CA SER A 246 -8.67 10.65 -13.71
C SER A 246 -10.20 10.54 -13.68
N GLU A 247 -10.77 9.57 -14.37
CA GLU A 247 -12.22 9.35 -14.38
C GLU A 247 -12.74 8.79 -13.05
N LEU A 248 -11.96 7.94 -12.37
CA LEU A 248 -12.31 7.41 -11.05
C LEU A 248 -12.41 8.54 -10.01
N TRP A 249 -11.55 9.53 -10.11
CA TRP A 249 -11.53 10.67 -9.18
C TRP A 249 -12.70 11.63 -9.35
N LYS A 250 -13.39 11.58 -10.49
CA LYS A 250 -14.60 12.39 -10.73
C LYS A 250 -15.85 11.82 -10.05
N GLY A 251 -15.74 10.70 -9.33
CA GLY A 251 -16.85 10.13 -8.55
C GLY A 251 -18.00 9.57 -9.36
N LYS A 252 -17.78 9.19 -10.63
CA LYS A 252 -18.79 8.53 -11.46
C LYS A 252 -18.77 7.03 -11.18
N GLY A 253 -19.92 6.46 -10.79
CA GLY A 253 -20.06 5.06 -10.35
C GLY A 253 -19.60 3.99 -11.35
N ASP A 254 -19.61 4.28 -12.65
CA ASP A 254 -19.24 3.35 -13.73
C ASP A 254 -17.83 3.65 -14.29
N ALA A 255 -17.06 4.53 -13.63
CA ALA A 255 -15.75 4.89 -14.11
C ALA A 255 -14.74 3.76 -13.92
N SER A 256 -13.84 3.59 -14.87
CA SER A 256 -12.73 2.65 -14.82
C SER A 256 -11.41 3.36 -15.12
N ALA A 257 -10.32 2.87 -14.54
CA ALA A 257 -8.98 3.28 -14.92
C ALA A 257 -8.66 2.83 -16.34
N LYS A 258 -7.85 3.63 -17.04
CA LYS A 258 -7.36 3.30 -18.39
C LYS A 258 -5.88 3.00 -18.35
N VAL A 259 -5.46 2.00 -19.10
CA VAL A 259 -4.05 1.68 -19.29
C VAL A 259 -3.35 2.81 -20.04
N VAL A 260 -2.23 3.30 -19.49
CA VAL A 260 -1.35 4.27 -20.16
C VAL A 260 -0.13 3.52 -20.67
N GLY A 261 -0.25 2.99 -21.86
CA GLY A 261 0.82 2.20 -22.48
C GLY A 261 0.27 1.23 -23.50
N ASN A 262 1.16 0.38 -24.01
CA ASN A 262 0.83 -0.57 -25.07
C ASN A 262 0.60 -1.95 -24.49
N VAL A 263 -0.62 -2.47 -24.61
CA VAL A 263 -0.95 -3.83 -24.18
C VAL A 263 -0.30 -4.81 -25.15
N PHE A 264 0.54 -5.70 -24.60
CA PHE A 264 1.24 -6.73 -25.40
C PHE A 264 0.71 -8.14 -25.12
N PHE A 265 -0.05 -8.33 -24.04
CA PHE A 265 -0.67 -9.60 -23.70
C PHE A 265 -2.11 -9.38 -23.27
N ARG A 266 -3.03 -10.20 -23.81
CA ARG A 266 -4.41 -10.36 -23.32
C ARG A 266 -4.73 -11.83 -23.23
N ASP A 267 -5.11 -12.25 -22.01
CA ASP A 267 -5.58 -13.62 -21.81
C ASP A 267 -6.89 -13.84 -22.59
N LYS A 268 -6.86 -14.79 -23.52
CA LYS A 268 -7.99 -15.25 -24.32
C LYS A 268 -8.48 -16.63 -23.90
N THR A 269 -7.80 -17.26 -22.94
CA THR A 269 -8.21 -18.57 -22.42
C THR A 269 -9.40 -18.43 -21.50
N GLN A 270 -10.25 -19.44 -21.44
CA GLN A 270 -11.31 -19.48 -20.46
C GLN A 270 -10.75 -19.50 -19.03
N PHE A 271 -9.79 -20.36 -18.77
CA PHE A 271 -8.95 -20.35 -17.57
C PHE A 271 -7.56 -20.93 -17.88
N PRO A 272 -6.47 -20.35 -17.34
CA PRO A 272 -5.11 -20.77 -17.71
C PRO A 272 -4.69 -22.13 -17.14
N LEU A 273 -5.35 -22.63 -16.10
CA LEU A 273 -5.00 -23.91 -15.48
C LEU A 273 -6.17 -24.90 -15.57
N THR A 274 -5.89 -26.11 -16.03
CA THR A 274 -6.80 -27.25 -15.91
C THR A 274 -6.18 -28.26 -14.94
N ILE A 275 -6.89 -28.52 -13.85
CA ILE A 275 -6.49 -29.49 -12.81
C ILE A 275 -7.61 -30.51 -12.72
N ASN A 276 -7.26 -31.81 -12.77
CA ASN A 276 -8.24 -32.92 -12.84
C ASN A 276 -9.11 -32.90 -14.11
N ALA A 277 -8.47 -32.88 -15.16
CA ALA A 277 -8.62 -33.17 -16.58
C ALA A 277 -9.79 -32.60 -17.40
N ASP A 278 -11.04 -32.52 -17.02
CA ASP A 278 -12.09 -32.32 -18.01
C ASP A 278 -12.99 -31.08 -17.79
N ASN A 279 -12.71 -30.27 -16.81
CA ASN A 279 -13.55 -29.11 -16.51
C ASN A 279 -12.94 -27.81 -17.03
N LEU A 280 -13.42 -27.34 -18.18
CA LEU A 280 -13.04 -26.04 -18.75
C LEU A 280 -13.55 -24.85 -17.92
N ASN A 281 -14.49 -25.08 -16.98
CA ASN A 281 -15.04 -24.11 -16.05
C ASN A 281 -14.70 -24.52 -14.61
N PRO A 282 -13.48 -24.32 -14.15
CA PRO A 282 -13.12 -24.69 -12.78
C PRO A 282 -13.84 -23.82 -11.75
N ILE A 283 -14.09 -24.39 -10.59
CA ILE A 283 -14.49 -23.63 -9.39
C ILE A 283 -13.23 -22.93 -8.88
N ILE A 284 -13.26 -21.61 -8.87
CA ILE A 284 -12.14 -20.79 -8.41
C ILE A 284 -12.56 -20.02 -7.16
N ASP A 285 -11.62 -19.85 -6.23
CA ASP A 285 -11.84 -19.06 -5.02
C ASP A 285 -10.55 -18.32 -4.62
N TYR A 286 -10.60 -16.99 -4.59
CA TYR A 286 -9.48 -16.15 -4.24
C TYR A 286 -9.25 -16.15 -2.73
N LYS A 287 -8.03 -16.46 -2.30
CA LYS A 287 -7.63 -16.56 -0.90
C LYS A 287 -6.80 -15.36 -0.41
N GLY A 288 -6.28 -14.55 -1.33
CA GLY A 288 -5.45 -13.41 -0.98
C GLY A 288 -4.10 -13.41 -1.69
N TYR A 289 -3.14 -12.69 -1.15
CA TYR A 289 -1.75 -12.71 -1.61
C TYR A 289 -0.80 -12.47 -0.43
N LYS A 290 0.46 -12.81 -0.64
CA LYS A 290 1.57 -12.40 0.23
C LYS A 290 2.67 -11.75 -0.61
N LEU A 291 3.55 -10.98 0.02
CA LEU A 291 4.66 -10.34 -0.69
C LEU A 291 5.91 -11.20 -0.65
N ILE A 292 6.46 -11.46 -1.83
CA ILE A 292 7.77 -12.09 -2.01
C ILE A 292 8.68 -11.05 -2.69
N ASN A 293 9.66 -10.53 -1.96
CA ASN A 293 10.53 -9.46 -2.45
C ASN A 293 9.76 -8.28 -3.04
N ARG A 294 8.67 -7.86 -2.36
CA ARG A 294 7.72 -6.80 -2.77
C ARG A 294 6.78 -7.16 -3.92
N TYR A 295 6.92 -8.32 -4.58
CA TYR A 295 5.97 -8.79 -5.60
C TYR A 295 4.83 -9.57 -4.96
N PRO A 296 3.56 -9.39 -5.40
CA PRO A 296 2.45 -10.19 -4.89
C PRO A 296 2.53 -11.62 -5.42
N GLU A 297 2.60 -12.61 -4.52
CA GLU A 297 2.31 -14.01 -4.81
C GLU A 297 0.84 -14.25 -4.49
N PHE A 298 0.02 -14.38 -5.51
CA PHE A 298 -1.41 -14.60 -5.39
C PHE A 298 -1.71 -16.03 -4.95
N HIS A 299 -2.64 -16.20 -4.01
CA HIS A 299 -3.14 -17.48 -3.54
C HIS A 299 -4.61 -17.62 -3.90
N TYR A 300 -4.96 -18.70 -4.54
CA TYR A 300 -6.33 -19.06 -4.90
C TYR A 300 -6.47 -20.58 -4.99
N THR A 301 -7.71 -21.08 -5.05
CA THR A 301 -7.95 -22.51 -5.31
C THR A 301 -8.57 -22.71 -6.68
N VAL A 302 -8.24 -23.84 -7.29
CA VAL A 302 -8.83 -24.35 -8.53
C VAL A 302 -9.40 -25.73 -8.22
N ASN A 303 -10.71 -25.89 -8.26
CA ASN A 303 -11.41 -27.12 -7.84
C ASN A 303 -10.99 -27.59 -6.42
N GLY A 304 -10.79 -26.61 -5.50
CA GLY A 304 -10.35 -26.88 -4.13
C GLY A 304 -8.86 -27.17 -3.94
N ILE A 305 -8.04 -27.13 -5.02
CA ILE A 305 -6.59 -27.33 -4.96
C ILE A 305 -5.89 -25.98 -4.90
N ASP A 306 -5.01 -25.80 -3.90
CA ASP A 306 -4.25 -24.56 -3.72
C ASP A 306 -3.30 -24.30 -4.87
N VAL A 307 -3.35 -23.07 -5.38
CA VAL A 307 -2.45 -22.53 -6.40
C VAL A 307 -1.85 -21.23 -5.90
N TYR A 308 -0.55 -21.10 -6.03
CA TYR A 308 0.19 -19.87 -5.75
C TYR A 308 0.84 -19.40 -7.04
N GLU A 309 0.66 -18.14 -7.39
CA GLU A 309 1.19 -17.53 -8.60
C GLU A 309 1.96 -16.26 -8.28
N LEU A 310 3.25 -16.24 -8.61
CA LEU A 310 4.13 -15.08 -8.52
C LEU A 310 4.47 -14.60 -9.93
N ILE A 311 4.29 -13.32 -10.19
CA ILE A 311 4.58 -12.71 -11.50
C ILE A 311 5.66 -11.65 -11.32
N VAL A 312 6.76 -11.80 -12.06
CA VAL A 312 7.90 -10.88 -12.04
C VAL A 312 8.32 -10.53 -13.47
N PRO A 313 9.03 -9.40 -13.70
CA PRO A 313 9.55 -9.10 -15.03
C PRO A 313 10.68 -10.06 -15.42
N ASN A 314 10.85 -10.31 -16.71
CA ASN A 314 12.09 -10.87 -17.22
C ASN A 314 13.26 -9.92 -16.93
N ILE A 315 14.45 -10.45 -16.70
CA ILE A 315 15.64 -9.65 -16.38
C ILE A 315 15.96 -8.65 -17.51
N ASP A 316 15.71 -9.05 -18.75
CA ASP A 316 15.94 -8.23 -19.96
C ASP A 316 14.78 -7.28 -20.30
N GLY A 317 13.72 -7.27 -19.49
CA GLY A 317 12.52 -6.46 -19.74
C GLY A 317 11.71 -6.89 -20.96
N SER A 318 11.95 -8.12 -21.51
CA SER A 318 11.27 -8.63 -22.70
C SER A 318 9.90 -9.26 -22.42
N GLY A 319 9.41 -9.20 -21.17
CA GLY A 319 8.14 -9.77 -20.79
C GLY A 319 8.08 -10.21 -19.32
N LEU A 320 7.31 -11.23 -19.03
CA LEU A 320 6.99 -11.69 -17.68
C LEU A 320 7.42 -13.12 -17.43
N ILE A 321 7.78 -13.42 -16.17
CA ILE A 321 7.92 -14.78 -15.66
C ILE A 321 6.79 -15.00 -14.65
N ARG A 322 5.97 -16.02 -14.88
CA ARG A 322 4.91 -16.48 -13.98
C ARG A 322 5.38 -17.77 -13.31
N THR A 323 5.62 -17.76 -12.02
CA THR A 323 5.99 -18.95 -11.24
C THR A 323 4.78 -19.46 -10.49
N PHE A 324 4.41 -20.70 -10.76
CA PHE A 324 3.31 -21.40 -10.11
C PHE A 324 3.82 -22.41 -9.10
N ARG A 325 3.06 -22.58 -8.01
CA ARG A 325 3.23 -23.65 -7.04
C ARG A 325 1.87 -24.28 -6.76
N ILE A 326 1.77 -25.60 -7.01
CA ILE A 326 0.56 -26.40 -6.78
C ILE A 326 0.95 -27.59 -5.89
N PRO A 327 1.18 -27.38 -4.58
CA PRO A 327 1.82 -28.37 -3.71
C PRO A 327 1.03 -29.67 -3.57
N ASN A 328 -0.29 -29.61 -3.70
CA ASN A 328 -1.21 -30.71 -3.51
C ASN A 328 -1.73 -31.32 -4.83
N ALA A 329 -1.08 -31.05 -5.96
CA ALA A 329 -1.41 -31.68 -7.24
C ALA A 329 -1.24 -33.21 -7.15
N LYS A 330 -2.31 -33.96 -7.43
CA LYS A 330 -2.32 -35.43 -7.42
C LYS A 330 -2.41 -36.04 -8.83
N THR A 331 -2.84 -35.25 -9.78
CA THR A 331 -3.02 -35.61 -11.20
C THR A 331 -2.25 -34.64 -12.08
N SER A 332 -2.20 -34.91 -13.38
CA SER A 332 -1.61 -33.98 -14.33
C SER A 332 -2.31 -32.62 -14.29
N VAL A 333 -1.50 -31.59 -14.44
CA VAL A 333 -1.96 -30.19 -14.56
C VAL A 333 -1.65 -29.71 -15.96
N TRP A 334 -2.57 -28.97 -16.53
CA TRP A 334 -2.37 -28.35 -17.83
C TRP A 334 -2.34 -26.85 -17.70
N PHE A 335 -1.35 -26.21 -18.34
CA PHE A 335 -1.34 -24.78 -18.52
C PHE A 335 -1.78 -24.47 -19.96
N ASN A 336 -2.89 -23.74 -20.11
CA ASN A 336 -3.49 -23.43 -21.39
C ASN A 336 -3.01 -22.08 -21.88
N THR A 337 -2.65 -21.98 -23.16
CA THR A 337 -2.30 -20.74 -23.85
C THR A 337 -3.17 -20.53 -25.08
N ASP A 338 -3.20 -19.30 -25.58
CA ASP A 338 -3.85 -18.97 -26.86
C ASP A 338 -2.80 -18.38 -27.81
N PRO A 339 -2.72 -18.82 -29.07
CA PRO A 339 -1.72 -18.33 -30.02
C PRO A 339 -1.89 -16.84 -30.38
N PHE A 340 -3.04 -16.24 -30.07
CA PHE A 340 -3.39 -14.85 -30.37
C PHE A 340 -3.37 -13.94 -29.13
N ASP A 341 -2.76 -14.38 -28.04
CA ASP A 341 -2.69 -13.60 -26.79
C ASP A 341 -1.54 -12.56 -26.76
N GLY A 342 -0.71 -12.52 -27.81
CA GLY A 342 0.33 -11.50 -28.03
C GLY A 342 1.74 -11.89 -27.59
N VAL A 343 1.93 -13.06 -26.95
CA VAL A 343 3.25 -13.47 -26.44
C VAL A 343 3.67 -14.85 -26.93
N SER A 344 4.96 -15.12 -26.86
CA SER A 344 5.52 -16.46 -26.97
C SER A 344 5.77 -17.04 -25.59
N TYR A 345 5.64 -18.36 -25.46
CA TYR A 345 5.80 -19.08 -24.20
C TYR A 345 6.98 -20.02 -24.22
N SER A 346 7.64 -20.12 -23.08
CA SER A 346 8.51 -21.24 -22.72
C SER A 346 8.30 -21.64 -21.28
N SER A 347 8.56 -22.89 -20.95
CA SER A 347 8.36 -23.44 -19.60
C SER A 347 9.65 -23.98 -19.02
N SER A 348 9.75 -24.00 -17.69
CA SER A 348 10.89 -24.60 -17.00
C SER A 348 10.89 -26.12 -17.01
N VAL A 349 9.70 -26.74 -17.07
CA VAL A 349 9.45 -28.18 -17.05
C VAL A 349 8.16 -28.49 -17.82
N GLY A 350 7.85 -29.77 -18.00
CA GLY A 350 6.63 -30.22 -18.67
C GLY A 350 6.82 -30.43 -20.18
N PHE A 351 5.77 -30.89 -20.83
CA PHE A 351 5.74 -31.22 -22.25
C PHE A 351 4.60 -30.49 -22.96
N TRP A 352 4.91 -29.86 -24.11
CA TRP A 352 3.92 -29.11 -24.90
C TRP A 352 3.14 -30.03 -25.83
N GLU A 353 1.82 -30.01 -25.73
CA GLU A 353 0.87 -30.61 -26.64
C GLU A 353 0.05 -29.49 -27.32
N GLY A 354 0.49 -29.05 -28.50
CA GLY A 354 -0.08 -27.86 -29.16
C GLY A 354 0.08 -26.60 -28.28
N ASN A 355 -1.04 -25.96 -27.94
CA ASN A 355 -1.08 -24.74 -27.11
C ASN A 355 -1.24 -25.05 -25.61
N ARG A 356 -0.97 -26.27 -25.19
CA ARG A 356 -1.13 -26.69 -23.79
C ARG A 356 0.16 -27.31 -23.27
N LEU A 357 0.60 -26.85 -22.12
CA LEU A 357 1.71 -27.47 -21.41
C LEU A 357 1.17 -28.50 -20.42
N LYS A 358 1.57 -29.75 -20.59
CA LYS A 358 1.26 -30.84 -19.67
C LYS A 358 2.35 -30.95 -18.60
N LEU A 359 1.92 -31.02 -17.37
CA LEU A 359 2.77 -31.15 -16.18
C LEU A 359 2.32 -32.39 -15.42
N ASN A 360 3.27 -33.27 -15.06
CA ASN A 360 2.98 -34.32 -14.10
C ASN A 360 2.87 -33.77 -12.69
N PRO A 361 2.37 -34.51 -11.69
CA PRO A 361 2.16 -33.98 -10.32
C PRO A 361 3.43 -33.46 -9.64
N MET A 362 4.61 -33.99 -9.96
CA MET A 362 5.87 -33.52 -9.38
C MET A 362 6.31 -32.20 -10.00
N GLU A 363 6.17 -32.05 -11.31
CA GLU A 363 6.45 -30.81 -12.05
C GLU A 363 5.49 -29.69 -11.65
N ALA A 364 4.21 -30.02 -11.43
CA ALA A 364 3.19 -29.07 -11.01
C ALA A 364 3.44 -28.47 -9.61
N LYS A 365 4.23 -29.14 -8.74
CA LYS A 365 4.59 -28.59 -7.43
C LYS A 365 5.26 -27.23 -7.53
N LYS A 366 6.08 -27.03 -8.57
CA LYS A 366 6.68 -25.74 -8.88
C LYS A 366 7.15 -25.71 -10.33
N PHE A 367 6.62 -24.77 -11.11
CA PHE A 367 7.06 -24.53 -12.49
C PHE A 367 6.98 -23.04 -12.82
N SER A 368 7.69 -22.63 -13.86
CA SER A 368 7.67 -21.25 -14.35
C SER A 368 7.33 -21.20 -15.83
N MET A 369 6.51 -20.24 -16.18
CA MET A 369 6.15 -19.86 -17.54
C MET A 369 6.80 -18.54 -17.88
N THR A 370 7.68 -18.51 -18.85
CA THR A 370 8.23 -17.27 -19.39
C THR A 370 7.37 -16.83 -20.57
N MET A 371 6.90 -15.60 -20.50
CA MET A 371 6.10 -14.92 -21.52
C MET A 371 6.95 -13.82 -22.14
N ARG A 372 7.23 -13.88 -23.44
CA ARG A 372 8.02 -12.88 -24.16
C ARG A 372 7.17 -12.17 -25.19
N LEU A 373 7.35 -10.83 -25.30
CA LEU A 373 6.72 -10.06 -26.35
C LEU A 373 7.14 -10.64 -27.71
N LYS A 374 6.17 -10.82 -28.61
CA LYS A 374 6.45 -11.16 -30.02
C LYS A 374 6.99 -9.92 -30.73
N GLU A 375 8.04 -10.06 -31.53
CA GLU A 375 8.54 -8.97 -32.38
C GLU A 375 7.42 -8.50 -33.31
N GLY A 376 7.07 -7.20 -33.23
CA GLY A 376 5.97 -6.60 -34.01
C GLY A 376 4.56 -6.79 -33.40
N GLY A 377 4.44 -7.43 -32.23
CA GLY A 377 3.14 -7.69 -31.57
C GLY A 377 2.76 -6.59 -30.58
N LEU A 378 2.14 -5.53 -31.08
CA LEU A 378 1.25 -4.70 -30.27
C LEU A 378 -0.19 -5.15 -30.59
N LEU A 379 -0.98 -5.45 -29.54
CA LEU A 379 -2.39 -5.82 -29.66
C LEU A 379 -3.29 -4.59 -29.71
#